data_0feb6199130e66482c905819d1610c81
#
_entry.id   0feb6199130e66482c905819d1610c81
#
_cell.length_a   1.000
_cell.length_b   1.000
_cell.length_c   1.000
_cell.angle_alpha   90.00
_cell.angle_beta   90.00
_cell.angle_gamma   90.00
#
_symmetry.space_group_name_H-M   'P 1'
#
loop_
_entity.id
_entity.type
_entity.pdbx_description
1 polymer ?
#
loop_
_entity_poly.entity_id
_entity_poly.type
_entity_poly.pdbx_seq_one_letter_code
_entity_poly.pdbx_strand_id
1 'polypeptide(L)'
;MFTVHSRSQFVFASRKPPRVSAVISHFVASGPSANWQGLRQTYYLCAPAGTPAGRQFSAMALSTDYPRFTLGSSLTAEQRAFFANYGFLHFRPFASPAYVEQILEATQDVQAKWLAEGVEKINGVPIKYGHDVDGSRIVQRFAFASQHSPVLHQLLQDDRFKALFPLLEAQGGRVGENEKDGLVVNHYVNVEGSEFSQMGWHTDSLRDVFYGKRIGPMLNVGLHLDGTKATNGGLRIIPGTHRQGLHKMLFRKKYYKDVFYDPNEMAVETEPGDLTVHDGRMWHRVAQSPLTGEASRRRVMYVPILAGKYQPKREDSPTPFYLRFLHLVK
;
A
#
# COMPACT_ATOMS: atom_id res chain seq x y z
N MET A 1 15.66 -29.77 -61.10
CA MET A 1 14.82 -29.26 -62.23
C MET A 1 13.58 -28.67 -61.62
N PHE A 2 13.43 -27.33 -61.80
CA PHE A 2 12.29 -26.44 -61.56
C PHE A 2 11.84 -26.14 -60.14
N THR A 3 12.19 -24.93 -59.78
CA THR A 3 11.73 -23.95 -58.83
C THR A 3 10.28 -23.55 -59.05
N VAL A 4 9.47 -23.31 -57.98
CA VAL A 4 8.43 -22.29 -58.00
C VAL A 4 8.33 -21.62 -56.63
N HIS A 5 8.59 -20.30 -56.64
CA HIS A 5 8.35 -19.36 -55.56
C HIS A 5 6.85 -19.03 -55.44
N SER A 6 6.34 -18.87 -54.23
CA SER A 6 5.16 -18.08 -53.97
C SER A 6 5.39 -17.19 -52.76
N ARG A 7 5.55 -15.88 -53.04
CA ARG A 7 5.52 -14.79 -52.03
C ARG A 7 4.08 -14.40 -51.81
N SER A 8 3.57 -14.52 -50.59
CA SER A 8 2.35 -13.84 -50.17
C SER A 8 2.72 -12.57 -49.42
N GLN A 9 2.40 -11.43 -50.04
CA GLN A 9 2.49 -10.11 -49.42
C GLN A 9 1.24 -9.88 -48.53
N PHE A 10 1.46 -9.70 -47.24
CA PHE A 10 0.45 -9.15 -46.34
C PHE A 10 0.50 -7.63 -46.35
N VAL A 11 -0.56 -6.99 -46.85
CA VAL A 11 -0.77 -5.55 -46.83
C VAL A 11 -1.34 -5.20 -45.45
N PHE A 12 -0.58 -4.45 -44.67
CA PHE A 12 -1.06 -3.84 -43.43
C PHE A 12 -1.81 -2.54 -43.79
N ALA A 13 -3.12 -2.56 -43.61
CA ALA A 13 -3.94 -1.35 -43.66
C ALA A 13 -3.80 -0.58 -42.33
N SER A 14 -3.11 0.55 -42.36
CA SER A 14 -3.02 1.47 -41.23
C SER A 14 -4.35 2.22 -41.05
N ARG A 15 -5.09 1.92 -39.99
CA ARG A 15 -6.21 2.74 -39.51
C ARG A 15 -5.66 3.84 -38.60
N LYS A 16 -5.78 5.08 -39.05
CA LYS A 16 -5.53 6.28 -38.22
C LYS A 16 -6.58 6.37 -37.11
N PRO A 17 -6.19 6.75 -35.88
CA PRO A 17 -7.18 7.02 -34.81
C PRO A 17 -7.96 8.30 -35.10
N PRO A 18 -9.21 8.44 -34.61
CA PRO A 18 -10.02 9.62 -34.81
C PRO A 18 -9.40 10.84 -34.10
N ARG A 19 -9.39 11.98 -34.82
CA ARG A 19 -9.01 13.27 -34.25
C ARG A 19 -10.06 13.72 -33.25
N VAL A 20 -9.64 13.92 -31.99
CA VAL A 20 -10.43 14.64 -30.99
C VAL A 20 -10.20 16.11 -31.20
N SER A 21 -11.23 16.82 -31.67
CA SER A 21 -11.22 18.28 -31.76
C SER A 21 -11.47 18.87 -30.38
N ALA A 22 -10.45 19.47 -29.77
CA ALA A 22 -10.62 20.28 -28.57
C ALA A 22 -11.21 21.64 -28.95
N VAL A 23 -12.41 21.94 -28.49
CA VAL A 23 -12.99 23.30 -28.57
C VAL A 23 -12.43 24.07 -27.38
N ILE A 24 -11.52 25.03 -27.68
CA ILE A 24 -11.02 25.97 -26.68
C ILE A 24 -11.95 27.18 -26.72
N SER A 25 -12.80 27.32 -25.70
CA SER A 25 -13.56 28.56 -25.47
C SER A 25 -12.71 29.49 -24.59
N HIS A 26 -12.27 30.60 -25.18
CA HIS A 26 -11.65 31.69 -24.45
C HIS A 26 -12.71 32.48 -23.68
N PHE A 27 -12.61 32.46 -22.37
CA PHE A 27 -13.29 33.43 -21.51
C PHE A 27 -12.28 34.50 -21.07
N VAL A 28 -12.54 35.72 -21.47
CA VAL A 28 -11.86 36.94 -20.95
C VAL A 28 -12.63 37.36 -19.71
N ALA A 29 -12.03 37.24 -18.53
CA ALA A 29 -12.59 37.78 -17.29
C ALA A 29 -11.88 39.09 -16.94
N SER A 30 -12.60 40.21 -16.98
CA SER A 30 -12.22 41.50 -16.43
C SER A 30 -12.94 41.69 -15.08
N GLY A 31 -12.19 41.83 -13.96
CA GLY A 31 -12.70 42.30 -12.68
C GLY A 31 -12.00 41.68 -11.44
N PRO A 32 -11.66 42.47 -10.42
CA PRO A 32 -10.98 41.99 -9.24
C PRO A 32 -12.00 41.49 -8.22
N SER A 33 -12.12 40.20 -8.04
CA SER A 33 -12.67 39.45 -6.90
C SER A 33 -13.26 38.11 -7.38
N ALA A 34 -12.43 37.12 -7.59
CA ALA A 34 -12.89 35.75 -7.84
C ALA A 34 -12.51 34.86 -6.69
N ASN A 35 -13.53 34.46 -5.96
CA ASN A 35 -13.52 33.44 -4.92
C ASN A 35 -13.36 32.07 -5.61
N TRP A 36 -12.25 31.38 -5.38
CA TRP A 36 -11.99 30.06 -5.94
C TRP A 36 -12.68 28.98 -5.15
N GLN A 37 -13.93 28.72 -5.44
CA GLN A 37 -14.61 27.48 -5.01
C GLN A 37 -15.01 26.68 -6.25
N GLY A 38 -14.43 25.47 -6.33
CA GLY A 38 -15.03 24.32 -7.02
C GLY A 38 -14.69 24.09 -8.48
N LEU A 39 -13.53 23.50 -8.76
CA LEU A 39 -13.38 22.65 -9.96
C LEU A 39 -13.47 21.19 -9.51
N ARG A 40 -14.66 20.61 -9.65
CA ARG A 40 -14.87 19.15 -9.48
C ARG A 40 -14.53 18.47 -10.79
N GLN A 41 -13.49 17.68 -10.79
CA GLN A 41 -13.18 16.78 -11.90
C GLN A 41 -13.87 15.44 -11.63
N THR A 42 -14.94 15.15 -12.36
CA THR A 42 -15.74 13.93 -12.23
C THR A 42 -15.18 12.85 -13.16
N TYR A 43 -14.71 11.74 -12.60
CA TYR A 43 -14.32 10.55 -13.36
C TYR A 43 -15.39 9.48 -13.25
N TYR A 44 -15.84 8.93 -14.38
CA TYR A 44 -16.81 7.85 -14.42
C TYR A 44 -16.13 6.50 -14.50
N LEU A 45 -16.42 5.62 -13.54
CA LEU A 45 -16.09 4.20 -13.59
C LEU A 45 -17.32 3.43 -14.09
N CYS A 46 -17.24 2.79 -15.26
CA CYS A 46 -18.26 1.86 -15.72
C CYS A 46 -18.28 0.59 -14.89
N ALA A 47 -19.35 0.34 -14.16
CA ALA A 47 -19.61 -0.93 -13.51
C ALA A 47 -20.27 -1.90 -14.51
N PRO A 48 -19.99 -3.23 -14.47
CA PRO A 48 -20.67 -4.20 -15.30
C PRO A 48 -22.14 -4.36 -14.87
N ALA A 49 -23.04 -4.41 -15.84
CA ALA A 49 -24.47 -4.62 -15.64
C ALA A 49 -24.75 -6.01 -15.05
N GLY A 50 -25.54 -6.07 -13.99
CA GLY A 50 -26.12 -7.29 -13.46
C GLY A 50 -25.90 -7.53 -11.96
N THR A 51 -26.46 -6.65 -11.10
CA THR A 51 -26.64 -6.95 -9.66
C THR A 51 -28.05 -6.54 -9.22
N PRO A 52 -28.73 -7.32 -8.36
CA PRO A 52 -30.09 -7.00 -7.94
C PRO A 52 -30.14 -5.74 -7.07
N ALA A 53 -31.26 -5.04 -7.14
CA ALA A 53 -31.53 -3.72 -6.60
C ALA A 53 -31.30 -3.62 -5.10
N GLY A 54 -30.09 -3.19 -4.70
CA GLY A 54 -29.77 -2.68 -3.40
C GLY A 54 -28.97 -1.40 -3.63
N ARG A 55 -29.42 -0.29 -3.09
CA ARG A 55 -28.91 1.08 -3.19
C ARG A 55 -27.74 1.24 -4.19
N GLN A 56 -28.01 1.86 -5.32
CA GLN A 56 -26.96 2.35 -6.21
C GLN A 56 -26.06 3.31 -5.41
N PHE A 57 -24.88 2.81 -5.01
CA PHE A 57 -23.79 3.72 -4.71
C PHE A 57 -23.41 4.33 -6.06
N SER A 58 -23.79 5.58 -6.27
CA SER A 58 -23.30 6.39 -7.38
C SER A 58 -21.78 6.21 -7.42
N ALA A 59 -21.21 5.98 -8.61
CA ALA A 59 -19.78 5.84 -8.79
C ALA A 59 -19.11 7.11 -8.24
N MET A 60 -18.73 7.09 -6.96
CA MET A 60 -17.95 8.15 -6.36
C MET A 60 -16.61 8.14 -7.06
N ALA A 61 -16.31 9.23 -7.75
CA ALA A 61 -14.95 9.58 -8.06
C ALA A 61 -14.19 9.56 -6.74
N LEU A 62 -13.35 8.53 -6.54
CA LEU A 62 -12.53 8.39 -5.34
C LEU A 62 -11.38 9.40 -5.43
N SER A 63 -11.73 10.68 -5.28
CA SER A 63 -10.81 11.68 -4.78
C SER A 63 -10.49 11.29 -3.32
N THR A 64 -9.65 12.01 -2.62
CA THR A 64 -9.38 11.87 -1.18
C THR A 64 -10.65 11.82 -0.29
N ASP A 65 -11.83 11.88 -0.88
CA ASP A 65 -13.15 11.92 -0.26
C ASP A 65 -13.77 10.49 -0.26
N TYR A 66 -13.26 9.63 0.58
CA TYR A 66 -13.80 8.30 0.87
C TYR A 66 -14.18 8.21 2.36
N PRO A 67 -15.12 7.31 2.74
CA PRO A 67 -15.57 7.19 4.12
C PRO A 67 -14.44 6.73 5.04
N ARG A 68 -14.30 7.42 6.17
CA ARG A 68 -13.48 7.02 7.29
C ARG A 68 -14.39 6.49 8.38
N PHE A 69 -14.09 5.29 8.86
CA PHE A 69 -14.93 4.56 9.79
C PHE A 69 -14.36 4.59 11.20
N THR A 70 -15.15 4.18 12.19
CA THR A 70 -14.67 3.81 13.51
C THR A 70 -14.64 2.28 13.61
N LEU A 71 -13.54 1.70 14.08
CA LEU A 71 -13.43 0.26 14.32
C LEU A 71 -14.09 -0.09 15.66
N GLY A 72 -15.19 -0.85 15.60
CA GLY A 72 -15.84 -1.43 16.77
C GLY A 72 -15.36 -2.85 17.07
N SER A 73 -16.08 -3.53 17.97
CA SER A 73 -15.84 -4.96 18.28
C SER A 73 -16.16 -5.90 17.11
N SER A 74 -16.92 -5.43 16.12
CA SER A 74 -17.23 -6.12 14.88
C SER A 74 -17.42 -5.12 13.73
N LEU A 75 -17.25 -5.57 12.50
CA LEU A 75 -17.48 -4.74 11.31
C LEU A 75 -18.97 -4.59 11.02
N THR A 76 -19.38 -3.37 10.67
CA THR A 76 -20.74 -3.09 10.20
C THR A 76 -20.96 -3.67 8.79
N ALA A 77 -22.23 -3.78 8.39
CA ALA A 77 -22.58 -4.21 7.03
C ALA A 77 -22.02 -3.25 5.96
N GLU A 78 -22.01 -1.94 6.26
CA GLU A 78 -21.45 -0.90 5.39
C GLU A 78 -19.93 -1.07 5.21
N GLN A 79 -19.18 -1.27 6.28
CA GLN A 79 -17.73 -1.49 6.25
C GLN A 79 -17.39 -2.74 5.43
N ARG A 80 -18.12 -3.85 5.64
CA ARG A 80 -17.94 -5.08 4.84
C ARG A 80 -18.25 -4.85 3.36
N ALA A 81 -19.35 -4.17 3.04
CA ALA A 81 -19.72 -3.86 1.66
C ALA A 81 -18.69 -2.93 1.00
N PHE A 82 -18.17 -1.95 1.72
CA PHE A 82 -17.13 -1.07 1.21
C PHE A 82 -15.84 -1.85 0.92
N PHE A 83 -15.39 -2.69 1.86
CA PHE A 83 -14.20 -3.52 1.64
C PHE A 83 -14.39 -4.49 0.47
N ALA A 84 -15.52 -5.17 0.37
CA ALA A 84 -15.82 -6.08 -0.72
C ALA A 84 -15.77 -5.40 -2.10
N ASN A 85 -16.11 -4.12 -2.18
CA ASN A 85 -16.08 -3.37 -3.44
C ASN A 85 -14.71 -2.79 -3.75
N TYR A 86 -14.02 -2.25 -2.75
CA TYR A 86 -12.82 -1.43 -2.94
C TYR A 86 -11.54 -2.08 -2.44
N GLY A 87 -11.60 -3.09 -1.55
CA GLY A 87 -10.47 -3.84 -1.04
C GLY A 87 -9.67 -3.12 0.05
N PHE A 88 -10.20 -2.04 0.60
CA PHE A 88 -9.56 -1.32 1.71
C PHE A 88 -10.59 -0.71 2.67
N LEU A 89 -10.12 -0.41 3.88
CA LEU A 89 -10.85 0.37 4.90
C LEU A 89 -9.89 1.35 5.55
N HIS A 90 -10.45 2.45 6.06
CA HIS A 90 -9.73 3.44 6.85
C HIS A 90 -10.51 3.69 8.14
N PHE A 91 -9.88 3.46 9.28
CA PHE A 91 -10.47 3.68 10.60
C PHE A 91 -9.82 4.85 11.32
N ARG A 92 -10.65 5.68 11.96
CA ARG A 92 -10.21 6.92 12.57
C ARG A 92 -11.02 7.26 13.82
N PRO A 93 -10.38 7.61 14.96
CA PRO A 93 -9.01 7.23 15.30
C PRO A 93 -8.95 5.76 15.74
N PHE A 94 -7.84 5.07 15.54
CA PHE A 94 -7.60 3.75 16.13
C PHE A 94 -6.73 3.85 17.39
N ALA A 95 -5.63 4.59 17.34
CA ALA A 95 -4.74 4.82 18.48
C ALA A 95 -4.84 6.25 19.00
N SER A 96 -4.75 6.42 20.32
CA SER A 96 -4.65 7.75 20.94
C SER A 96 -3.27 8.38 20.66
N PRO A 97 -3.14 9.72 20.72
CA PRO A 97 -1.83 10.37 20.58
C PRO A 97 -0.78 9.85 21.58
N ALA A 98 -1.18 9.63 22.84
CA ALA A 98 -0.28 9.08 23.85
C ALA A 98 0.20 7.65 23.51
N TYR A 99 -0.68 6.83 22.91
CA TYR A 99 -0.27 5.48 22.49
C TYR A 99 0.64 5.50 21.27
N VAL A 100 0.41 6.43 20.33
CA VAL A 100 1.32 6.65 19.19
C VAL A 100 2.71 7.05 19.68
N GLU A 101 2.81 7.93 20.67
CA GLU A 101 4.07 8.34 21.27
C GLU A 101 4.80 7.18 21.95
N GLN A 102 4.11 6.37 22.76
CA GLN A 102 4.68 5.14 23.34
C GLN A 102 5.25 4.18 22.28
N ILE A 103 4.54 4.04 21.17
CA ILE A 103 5.00 3.20 20.04
C ILE A 103 6.26 3.81 19.40
N LEU A 104 6.30 5.12 19.22
CA LEU A 104 7.46 5.82 18.66
C LEU A 104 8.69 5.67 19.56
N GLU A 105 8.56 5.87 20.87
CA GLU A 105 9.62 5.64 21.85
C GLU A 105 10.11 4.19 21.80
N ALA A 106 9.22 3.22 21.87
CA ALA A 106 9.56 1.81 21.79
C ALA A 106 10.28 1.44 20.46
N THR A 107 9.93 2.10 19.37
CA THR A 107 10.61 1.93 18.07
C THR A 107 12.01 2.54 18.10
N GLN A 108 12.19 3.67 18.75
CA GLN A 108 13.51 4.30 18.94
C GLN A 108 14.43 3.43 19.80
N ASP A 109 13.92 2.80 20.87
CA ASP A 109 14.69 1.87 21.69
C ASP A 109 15.19 0.66 20.90
N VAL A 110 14.30 0.07 20.08
CA VAL A 110 14.68 -1.03 19.18
C VAL A 110 15.72 -0.57 18.17
N GLN A 111 15.57 0.64 17.61
CA GLN A 111 16.56 1.23 16.70
C GLN A 111 17.92 1.39 17.36
N ALA A 112 17.97 2.00 18.55
CA ALA A 112 19.21 2.23 19.28
C ALA A 112 19.95 0.91 19.56
N LYS A 113 19.20 -0.12 20.00
CA LYS A 113 19.73 -1.47 20.21
C LYS A 113 20.32 -2.04 18.92
N TRP A 114 19.56 -2.04 17.81
CA TRP A 114 20.00 -2.65 16.57
C TRP A 114 21.18 -1.93 15.92
N LEU A 115 21.27 -0.60 16.08
CA LEU A 115 22.43 0.17 15.64
C LEU A 115 23.68 -0.18 16.45
N ALA A 116 23.56 -0.32 17.78
CA ALA A 116 24.66 -0.68 18.65
C ALA A 116 25.17 -2.11 18.41
N GLU A 117 24.26 -3.04 18.15
CA GLU A 117 24.56 -4.46 17.89
C GLU A 117 24.93 -4.76 16.42
N GLY A 118 24.77 -3.80 15.52
CA GLY A 118 25.05 -3.99 14.09
C GLY A 118 24.14 -5.03 13.43
N VAL A 119 22.86 -5.08 13.81
CA VAL A 119 21.89 -6.08 13.31
C VAL A 119 21.67 -5.92 11.80
N GLU A 120 22.02 -6.94 11.02
CA GLU A 120 21.84 -6.92 9.56
C GLU A 120 20.51 -7.52 9.10
N LYS A 121 20.01 -8.51 9.84
CA LYS A 121 18.77 -9.24 9.50
C LYS A 121 18.08 -9.77 10.75
N ILE A 122 16.76 -9.89 10.68
CA ILE A 122 15.94 -10.59 11.68
C ILE A 122 15.14 -11.68 10.99
N ASN A 123 15.18 -12.92 11.48
CA ASN A 123 14.47 -14.08 10.93
C ASN A 123 14.66 -14.21 9.40
N GLY A 124 15.89 -13.98 8.92
CA GLY A 124 16.23 -14.02 7.51
C GLY A 124 15.82 -12.79 6.70
N VAL A 125 15.13 -11.81 7.28
CA VAL A 125 14.72 -10.58 6.60
C VAL A 125 15.75 -9.48 6.84
N PRO A 126 16.39 -8.93 5.78
CA PRO A 126 17.35 -7.84 5.92
C PRO A 126 16.70 -6.58 6.48
N ILE A 127 17.40 -5.94 7.41
CA ILE A 127 17.06 -4.62 7.94
C ILE A 127 17.57 -3.56 6.95
N LYS A 128 16.79 -2.50 6.73
CA LYS A 128 17.23 -1.37 5.90
C LYS A 128 17.64 -0.21 6.77
N TYR A 129 18.82 0.27 6.53
CA TYR A 129 19.40 1.44 7.18
C TYR A 129 19.40 2.64 6.22
N GLY A 130 19.48 3.83 6.77
CA GLY A 130 19.61 5.08 6.05
C GLY A 130 20.06 6.17 7.00
N HIS A 131 19.81 7.42 6.62
CA HIS A 131 20.17 8.58 7.40
C HIS A 131 18.94 9.42 7.74
N ASP A 132 18.96 10.04 8.89
CA ASP A 132 17.98 11.04 9.32
C ASP A 132 18.37 12.44 8.81
N VAL A 133 17.54 13.42 9.12
CA VAL A 133 17.73 14.82 8.70
C VAL A 133 19.01 15.46 9.27
N ASP A 134 19.48 14.99 10.40
CA ASP A 134 20.72 15.42 11.05
C ASP A 134 21.96 14.61 10.61
N GLY A 135 21.79 13.69 9.64
CA GLY A 135 22.83 12.80 9.16
C GLY A 135 23.08 11.56 10.04
N SER A 136 22.41 11.42 11.18
CA SER A 136 22.50 10.23 12.02
C SER A 136 21.99 8.99 11.31
N ARG A 137 22.59 7.84 11.61
CA ARG A 137 22.16 6.56 11.06
C ARG A 137 20.85 6.11 11.71
N ILE A 138 19.87 5.71 10.90
CA ILE A 138 18.58 5.21 11.37
C ILE A 138 18.24 3.87 10.73
N VAL A 139 17.28 3.16 11.35
CA VAL A 139 16.62 2.02 10.73
C VAL A 139 15.41 2.53 9.94
N GLN A 140 15.43 2.35 8.62
CA GLN A 140 14.34 2.76 7.74
C GLN A 140 13.28 1.66 7.55
N ARG A 141 13.66 0.39 7.72
CA ARG A 141 12.69 -0.71 7.71
C ARG A 141 13.05 -1.76 8.74
N PHE A 142 12.20 -1.86 9.74
CA PHE A 142 12.23 -2.92 10.75
C PHE A 142 11.42 -4.13 10.24
N ALA A 143 11.83 -5.32 10.60
CA ALA A 143 11.04 -6.54 10.46
C ALA A 143 10.99 -7.24 11.81
N PHE A 144 9.87 -7.89 12.12
CA PHE A 144 9.65 -8.57 13.41
C PHE A 144 9.90 -7.70 14.64
N ALA A 145 9.60 -6.40 14.54
CA ALA A 145 9.89 -5.42 15.59
C ALA A 145 9.23 -5.78 16.94
N SER A 146 8.09 -6.45 16.92
CA SER A 146 7.38 -6.93 18.12
C SER A 146 8.20 -7.91 18.98
N GLN A 147 9.15 -8.63 18.41
CA GLN A 147 10.02 -9.56 19.14
C GLN A 147 11.08 -8.85 19.98
N HIS A 148 11.25 -7.55 19.81
CA HIS A 148 12.30 -6.74 20.42
C HIS A 148 11.79 -5.67 21.38
N SER A 149 10.46 -5.55 21.56
CA SER A 149 9.82 -4.59 22.45
C SER A 149 8.49 -5.12 23.00
N PRO A 150 8.30 -5.13 24.33
CA PRO A 150 7.03 -5.51 24.94
C PRO A 150 5.86 -4.63 24.50
N VAL A 151 6.09 -3.32 24.31
CA VAL A 151 5.07 -2.35 23.83
C VAL A 151 4.62 -2.72 22.42
N LEU A 152 5.56 -3.01 21.53
CA LEU A 152 5.26 -3.41 20.16
C LEU A 152 4.60 -4.80 20.10
N HIS A 153 4.98 -5.72 21.01
CA HIS A 153 4.32 -7.01 21.13
C HIS A 153 2.87 -6.85 21.60
N GLN A 154 2.62 -6.00 22.60
CA GLN A 154 1.28 -5.73 23.12
C GLN A 154 0.33 -5.19 22.03
N LEU A 155 0.82 -4.41 21.08
CA LEU A 155 0.02 -3.95 19.94
C LEU A 155 -0.57 -5.13 19.14
N LEU A 156 0.19 -6.22 18.95
CA LEU A 156 -0.30 -7.40 18.23
C LEU A 156 -1.41 -8.15 18.99
N GLN A 157 -1.52 -7.92 20.28
CA GLN A 157 -2.53 -8.53 21.16
C GLN A 157 -3.81 -7.70 21.24
N ASP A 158 -3.92 -6.58 20.51
CA ASP A 158 -5.11 -5.73 20.51
C ASP A 158 -6.31 -6.50 19.93
N ASP A 159 -7.31 -6.74 20.78
CA ASP A 159 -8.49 -7.52 20.43
C ASP A 159 -9.30 -6.93 19.27
N ARG A 160 -9.15 -5.62 19.00
CA ARG A 160 -9.83 -4.97 17.88
C ARG A 160 -9.40 -5.54 16.53
N PHE A 161 -8.21 -6.11 16.42
CA PHE A 161 -7.78 -6.80 15.18
C PHE A 161 -8.65 -8.02 14.85
N LYS A 162 -9.25 -8.67 15.85
CA LYS A 162 -10.16 -9.82 15.65
C LYS A 162 -11.39 -9.44 14.82
N ALA A 163 -11.85 -8.17 14.93
CA ALA A 163 -12.95 -7.66 14.13
C ALA A 163 -12.67 -7.66 12.62
N LEU A 164 -11.38 -7.67 12.22
CA LEU A 164 -10.95 -7.67 10.81
C LEU A 164 -10.88 -9.08 10.20
N PHE A 165 -10.82 -10.14 10.99
CA PHE A 165 -10.66 -11.51 10.50
C PHE A 165 -11.74 -11.95 9.49
N PRO A 166 -13.02 -11.56 9.64
CA PRO A 166 -14.03 -11.90 8.63
C PRO A 166 -13.77 -11.36 7.22
N LEU A 167 -12.93 -10.33 7.07
CA LEU A 167 -12.55 -9.78 5.75
C LEU A 167 -11.66 -10.74 4.94
N LEU A 168 -11.04 -11.73 5.60
CA LEU A 168 -10.22 -12.73 4.92
C LEU A 168 -11.06 -13.75 4.13
N GLU A 169 -12.38 -13.80 4.36
CA GLU A 169 -13.28 -14.80 3.77
C GLU A 169 -12.77 -16.25 3.95
N ALA A 170 -12.03 -16.50 5.04
CA ALA A 170 -11.41 -17.77 5.36
C ALA A 170 -11.42 -18.01 6.86
N GLN A 171 -11.43 -19.27 7.27
CA GLN A 171 -11.35 -19.65 8.68
C GLN A 171 -9.91 -19.54 9.21
N GLY A 172 -9.78 -19.39 10.54
CA GLY A 172 -8.48 -19.35 11.21
C GLY A 172 -7.73 -18.04 11.02
N GLY A 173 -8.47 -16.93 10.96
CA GLY A 173 -7.88 -15.58 10.98
C GLY A 173 -7.01 -15.36 12.22
N ARG A 174 -5.82 -14.77 12.03
CA ARG A 174 -4.88 -14.46 13.10
C ARG A 174 -3.95 -13.31 12.72
N VAL A 175 -3.39 -12.69 13.73
CA VAL A 175 -2.27 -11.76 13.56
C VAL A 175 -0.99 -12.57 13.30
N GLY A 176 -0.25 -12.21 12.25
CA GLY A 176 0.98 -12.91 11.86
C GLY A 176 2.20 -12.34 12.56
N GLU A 177 2.51 -12.84 13.76
CA GLU A 177 3.68 -12.39 14.51
C GLU A 177 5.00 -12.88 13.91
N ASN A 178 5.06 -14.19 13.59
CA ASN A 178 6.27 -14.86 13.07
C ASN A 178 6.18 -15.19 11.59
N GLU A 179 5.12 -14.80 10.94
CA GLU A 179 4.85 -15.09 9.52
C GLU A 179 5.01 -13.85 8.67
N LYS A 180 5.27 -14.03 7.39
CA LYS A 180 5.60 -12.93 6.46
C LYS A 180 6.86 -12.19 6.95
N ASP A 181 6.73 -10.98 7.45
CA ASP A 181 7.82 -10.19 8.04
C ASP A 181 7.46 -9.71 9.46
N GLY A 182 6.39 -10.31 10.05
CA GLY A 182 5.87 -9.94 11.36
C GLY A 182 5.42 -8.49 11.41
N LEU A 183 5.55 -7.85 12.58
CA LEU A 183 5.36 -6.42 12.72
C LEU A 183 6.50 -5.68 12.01
N VAL A 184 6.15 -4.93 10.97
CA VAL A 184 7.09 -4.11 10.19
C VAL A 184 6.89 -2.65 10.55
N VAL A 185 7.97 -1.92 10.79
CA VAL A 185 7.94 -0.45 10.84
C VAL A 185 8.69 0.08 9.63
N ASN A 186 8.05 0.95 8.86
CA ASN A 186 8.68 1.68 7.79
C ASN A 186 8.85 3.15 8.19
N HIS A 187 10.06 3.64 8.07
CA HIS A 187 10.45 5.02 8.32
C HIS A 187 10.93 5.64 7.00
N TYR A 188 10.05 6.36 6.35
CA TYR A 188 10.36 7.08 5.12
C TYR A 188 10.78 8.51 5.46
N VAL A 189 11.95 8.91 4.99
CA VAL A 189 12.45 10.28 5.05
C VAL A 189 13.20 10.57 3.76
N ASN A 190 12.97 11.72 3.17
CA ASN A 190 13.60 12.14 1.92
C ASN A 190 14.76 13.09 2.24
N VAL A 191 15.93 12.51 2.41
CA VAL A 191 17.21 13.23 2.64
C VAL A 191 18.21 12.75 1.60
N GLU A 192 19.29 13.51 1.42
CA GLU A 192 20.37 13.11 0.53
C GLU A 192 20.95 11.75 0.95
N GLY A 193 21.14 10.86 -0.02
CA GLY A 193 21.61 9.49 0.23
C GLY A 193 20.57 8.53 0.81
N SER A 194 19.30 8.94 1.01
CA SER A 194 18.24 8.04 1.45
C SER A 194 17.83 7.07 0.34
N GLU A 195 18.03 5.77 0.58
CA GLU A 195 17.63 4.72 -0.36
C GLU A 195 16.18 4.26 -0.18
N PHE A 196 15.56 4.57 0.95
CA PHE A 196 14.22 4.11 1.30
C PHE A 196 13.29 5.28 1.57
N SER A 197 13.07 6.13 0.55
CA SER A 197 12.16 7.27 0.59
C SER A 197 10.78 6.95 0.01
N GLN A 198 10.64 5.80 -0.67
CA GLN A 198 9.41 5.34 -1.33
C GLN A 198 9.38 3.82 -1.45
N MET A 199 8.23 3.27 -1.84
CA MET A 199 8.08 1.88 -2.26
C MET A 199 7.19 1.82 -3.51
N GLY A 200 7.75 1.37 -4.62
CA GLY A 200 7.05 1.30 -5.90
C GLY A 200 5.85 0.34 -5.90
N TRP A 201 5.11 0.31 -6.98
CA TRP A 201 3.90 -0.51 -7.13
C TRP A 201 4.14 -1.99 -6.84
N HIS A 202 3.32 -2.58 -5.97
CA HIS A 202 3.38 -4.00 -5.64
C HIS A 202 2.04 -4.51 -5.08
N THR A 203 1.96 -5.82 -4.93
CA THR A 203 0.95 -6.52 -4.11
C THR A 203 1.69 -7.39 -3.10
N ASP A 204 1.22 -7.47 -1.86
CA ASP A 204 1.87 -8.27 -0.81
C ASP A 204 1.72 -9.78 -1.04
N SER A 205 0.64 -10.16 -1.72
CA SER A 205 0.31 -11.57 -1.97
C SER A 205 1.15 -12.23 -3.06
N LEU A 206 1.75 -11.44 -4.00
CA LEU A 206 2.58 -12.02 -5.06
C LEU A 206 3.80 -12.77 -4.51
N ARG A 207 4.27 -12.36 -3.36
CA ARG A 207 5.38 -13.03 -2.67
C ARG A 207 5.14 -14.53 -2.50
N ASP A 208 3.89 -14.95 -2.31
CA ASP A 208 3.53 -16.36 -2.14
C ASP A 208 3.75 -17.16 -3.44
N VAL A 209 3.47 -16.55 -4.59
CA VAL A 209 3.68 -17.15 -5.91
C VAL A 209 5.17 -17.43 -6.17
N PHE A 210 6.06 -16.52 -5.77
CA PHE A 210 7.50 -16.71 -5.89
C PHE A 210 8.03 -17.87 -5.06
N TYR A 211 7.32 -18.29 -4.03
CA TYR A 211 7.63 -19.50 -3.26
C TYR A 211 6.94 -20.76 -3.78
N GLY A 212 6.29 -20.71 -4.96
CA GLY A 212 5.53 -21.83 -5.50
C GLY A 212 4.27 -22.17 -4.67
N LYS A 213 3.80 -21.23 -3.84
CA LYS A 213 2.65 -21.39 -2.98
C LYS A 213 1.41 -20.76 -3.61
N ARG A 214 0.24 -21.26 -3.25
CA ARG A 214 -1.01 -20.57 -3.55
C ARG A 214 -1.07 -19.26 -2.75
N ILE A 215 -1.63 -18.22 -3.36
CA ILE A 215 -1.89 -16.96 -2.69
C ILE A 215 -2.85 -17.23 -1.53
N GLY A 216 -2.37 -17.01 -0.31
CA GLY A 216 -3.16 -17.11 0.90
C GLY A 216 -3.94 -15.83 1.19
N PRO A 217 -5.09 -15.92 1.90
CA PRO A 217 -5.81 -14.76 2.38
C PRO A 217 -4.93 -13.93 3.32
N MET A 218 -4.80 -12.65 3.03
CA MET A 218 -3.97 -11.72 3.79
C MET A 218 -4.56 -10.31 3.77
N LEU A 219 -4.57 -9.67 4.93
CA LEU A 219 -4.76 -8.22 5.06
C LEU A 219 -3.43 -7.60 5.48
N ASN A 220 -3.13 -6.45 4.93
CA ASN A 220 -2.08 -5.58 5.41
C ASN A 220 -2.72 -4.44 6.20
N VAL A 221 -2.41 -4.37 7.49
CA VAL A 221 -3.03 -3.42 8.42
C VAL A 221 -1.97 -2.42 8.84
N GLY A 222 -2.14 -1.16 8.42
CA GLY A 222 -1.17 -0.08 8.66
C GLY A 222 -1.64 0.86 9.75
N LEU A 223 -0.93 0.92 10.88
CA LEU A 223 -1.07 1.97 11.90
C LEU A 223 -0.14 3.13 11.55
N HIS A 224 -0.73 4.29 11.26
CA HIS A 224 0.03 5.48 10.87
C HIS A 224 0.49 6.25 12.12
N LEU A 225 1.81 6.41 12.24
CA LEU A 225 2.43 7.13 13.36
C LEU A 225 2.63 8.61 13.03
N ASP A 226 2.68 8.95 11.75
CA ASP A 226 2.70 10.32 11.23
C ASP A 226 1.54 10.57 10.30
N GLY A 227 1.09 11.82 10.22
CA GLY A 227 0.07 12.23 9.25
C GLY A 227 0.65 12.35 7.84
N THR A 228 -0.19 12.05 6.84
CA THR A 228 0.21 12.16 5.43
C THR A 228 -0.90 12.79 4.61
N LYS A 229 -0.60 13.88 3.93
CA LYS A 229 -1.49 14.52 2.95
C LYS A 229 -1.20 13.98 1.54
N ALA A 230 -2.18 14.04 0.65
CA ALA A 230 -2.05 13.61 -0.74
C ALA A 230 -0.86 14.28 -1.46
N THR A 231 -0.51 15.50 -1.07
CA THR A 231 0.61 16.29 -1.60
C THR A 231 1.98 15.89 -1.02
N ASN A 232 2.01 15.07 0.03
CA ASN A 232 3.25 14.64 0.71
C ASN A 232 3.60 13.17 0.44
N GLY A 233 3.21 12.62 -0.71
CA GLY A 233 3.46 11.21 -1.01
C GLY A 233 2.54 10.27 -0.23
N GLY A 234 3.12 9.22 0.41
CA GLY A 234 2.37 8.28 1.25
C GLY A 234 1.67 7.16 0.51
N LEU A 235 0.73 6.51 1.20
CA LEU A 235 0.02 5.35 0.66
C LEU A 235 -0.85 5.73 -0.54
N ARG A 236 -0.62 5.03 -1.63
CA ARG A 236 -1.43 5.08 -2.87
C ARG A 236 -1.97 3.69 -3.14
N ILE A 237 -3.23 3.60 -3.50
CA ILE A 237 -3.91 2.34 -3.81
C ILE A 237 -4.65 2.45 -5.13
N ILE A 238 -4.90 1.31 -5.75
CA ILE A 238 -5.82 1.21 -6.89
C ILE A 238 -7.03 0.41 -6.42
N PRO A 239 -8.13 1.09 -6.01
CA PRO A 239 -9.29 0.44 -5.44
C PRO A 239 -9.89 -0.63 -6.36
N GLY A 240 -10.42 -1.71 -5.76
CA GLY A 240 -11.05 -2.82 -6.48
C GLY A 240 -10.09 -3.81 -7.12
N THR A 241 -8.76 -3.55 -7.10
CA THR A 241 -7.78 -4.46 -7.73
C THR A 241 -7.53 -5.74 -6.94
N HIS A 242 -7.98 -5.86 -5.70
CA HIS A 242 -7.97 -7.10 -4.92
C HIS A 242 -8.81 -8.21 -5.58
N ARG A 243 -9.81 -7.86 -6.40
CA ARG A 243 -10.69 -8.77 -7.14
C ARG A 243 -10.15 -9.18 -8.52
N GLN A 244 -8.95 -8.70 -8.89
CA GLN A 244 -8.32 -9.01 -10.17
C GLN A 244 -7.84 -10.45 -10.23
N GLY A 245 -7.92 -11.06 -11.44
CA GLY A 245 -7.29 -12.37 -11.66
C GLY A 245 -5.76 -12.31 -11.64
N LEU A 246 -5.12 -13.48 -11.48
CA LEU A 246 -3.68 -13.63 -11.38
C LEU A 246 -2.90 -12.92 -12.52
N HIS A 247 -3.37 -13.00 -13.76
CA HIS A 247 -2.74 -12.32 -14.89
C HIS A 247 -2.64 -10.80 -14.68
N LYS A 248 -3.75 -10.14 -14.29
CA LYS A 248 -3.73 -8.70 -14.01
C LYS A 248 -2.88 -8.38 -12.79
N MET A 249 -2.85 -9.26 -11.78
CA MET A 249 -1.99 -9.10 -10.62
C MET A 249 -0.51 -9.19 -10.98
N LEU A 250 -0.13 -9.98 -11.99
CA LEU A 250 1.26 -10.09 -12.44
C LEU A 250 1.69 -8.97 -13.39
N PHE A 251 0.78 -8.50 -14.27
CA PHE A 251 1.17 -7.70 -15.43
C PHE A 251 0.54 -6.30 -15.51
N ARG A 252 -0.35 -5.91 -14.58
CA ARG A 252 -0.97 -4.58 -14.57
C ARG A 252 0.04 -3.45 -14.40
N LYS A 253 1.02 -3.63 -13.53
CA LYS A 253 2.10 -2.69 -13.21
C LYS A 253 3.44 -3.43 -13.22
N LYS A 254 4.51 -2.68 -13.39
CA LYS A 254 5.86 -3.21 -13.15
C LYS A 254 6.14 -3.18 -11.65
N TYR A 255 6.43 -4.33 -11.07
CA TYR A 255 6.71 -4.46 -9.64
C TYR A 255 7.90 -3.59 -9.23
N TYR A 256 7.74 -2.91 -8.11
CA TYR A 256 8.70 -2.00 -7.48
C TYR A 256 9.15 -0.82 -8.33
N LYS A 257 8.49 -0.57 -9.48
CA LYS A 257 8.70 0.62 -10.30
C LYS A 257 7.56 1.60 -10.10
N ASP A 258 7.92 2.87 -10.07
CA ASP A 258 6.98 3.99 -9.96
C ASP A 258 6.74 4.65 -11.33
N VAL A 259 6.64 3.80 -12.34
CA VAL A 259 6.40 4.22 -13.72
C VAL A 259 4.95 3.96 -14.11
N PHE A 260 4.38 4.82 -14.92
CA PHE A 260 3.01 4.78 -15.44
C PHE A 260 1.95 5.21 -14.42
N TYR A 261 1.42 6.39 -14.63
CA TYR A 261 0.21 6.90 -14.00
C TYR A 261 -0.95 5.90 -14.21
N ASP A 262 -1.75 5.71 -13.15
CA ASP A 262 -3.01 4.97 -13.24
C ASP A 262 -4.15 5.94 -12.91
N PRO A 263 -5.12 6.11 -13.81
CA PRO A 263 -6.22 7.06 -13.59
C PRO A 263 -7.10 6.69 -12.39
N ASN A 264 -7.00 5.44 -11.91
CA ASN A 264 -7.73 4.97 -10.73
C ASN A 264 -6.88 5.00 -9.45
N GLU A 265 -5.68 5.57 -9.50
CA GLU A 265 -4.84 5.74 -8.33
C GLU A 265 -5.49 6.73 -7.36
N MET A 266 -5.56 6.33 -6.10
CA MET A 266 -6.12 7.12 -5.02
C MET A 266 -5.08 7.32 -3.92
N ALA A 267 -4.97 8.55 -3.41
CA ALA A 267 -4.19 8.87 -2.23
C ALA A 267 -4.97 8.57 -0.96
N VAL A 268 -4.33 7.90 -0.01
CA VAL A 268 -4.89 7.67 1.32
C VAL A 268 -4.26 8.70 2.27
N GLU A 269 -5.04 9.74 2.60
CA GLU A 269 -4.62 10.74 3.58
C GLU A 269 -4.87 10.24 5.00
N THR A 270 -3.89 10.37 5.86
CA THR A 270 -3.94 9.84 7.22
C THR A 270 -3.52 10.89 8.24
N GLU A 271 -3.98 10.71 9.48
CA GLU A 271 -3.50 11.42 10.66
C GLU A 271 -2.80 10.41 11.59
N PRO A 272 -1.97 10.86 12.56
CA PRO A 272 -1.38 9.98 13.56
C PRO A 272 -2.48 9.23 14.31
N GLY A 273 -2.31 7.91 14.46
CA GLY A 273 -3.28 7.03 15.10
C GLY A 273 -4.36 6.46 14.18
N ASP A 274 -4.38 6.83 12.90
CA ASP A 274 -5.26 6.21 11.90
C ASP A 274 -4.81 4.78 11.57
N LEU A 275 -5.79 3.91 11.27
CA LEU A 275 -5.54 2.54 10.84
C LEU A 275 -6.08 2.34 9.44
N THR A 276 -5.22 1.92 8.52
CA THR A 276 -5.63 1.49 7.18
C THR A 276 -5.57 -0.02 7.06
N VAL A 277 -6.54 -0.60 6.36
CA VAL A 277 -6.59 -2.05 6.10
C VAL A 277 -6.75 -2.24 4.60
N HIS A 278 -5.91 -3.06 3.99
CA HIS A 278 -6.10 -3.44 2.59
C HIS A 278 -5.80 -4.91 2.33
N ASP A 279 -6.49 -5.46 1.35
CA ASP A 279 -6.27 -6.83 0.89
C ASP A 279 -4.89 -6.98 0.27
N GLY A 280 -4.16 -8.02 0.63
CA GLY A 280 -2.79 -8.27 0.15
C GLY A 280 -2.68 -8.43 -1.37
N ARG A 281 -3.80 -8.65 -2.09
CA ARG A 281 -3.85 -8.73 -3.55
C ARG A 281 -4.02 -7.35 -4.22
N MET A 282 -4.27 -6.30 -3.43
CA MET A 282 -4.49 -4.97 -3.98
C MET A 282 -3.18 -4.32 -4.43
N TRP A 283 -3.20 -3.71 -5.61
CA TRP A 283 -2.10 -2.86 -6.06
C TRP A 283 -2.00 -1.61 -5.21
N HIS A 284 -0.83 -1.44 -4.60
CA HIS A 284 -0.51 -0.27 -3.78
C HIS A 284 0.96 0.12 -3.90
N ARG A 285 1.27 1.32 -3.46
CA ARG A 285 2.63 1.87 -3.37
C ARG A 285 2.72 2.88 -2.23
N VAL A 286 3.93 3.21 -1.83
CA VAL A 286 4.20 4.40 -1.02
C VAL A 286 4.92 5.40 -1.91
N ALA A 287 4.21 6.45 -2.32
CA ALA A 287 4.77 7.48 -3.19
C ALA A 287 5.83 8.30 -2.44
N GLN A 288 6.87 8.72 -3.15
CA GLN A 288 7.87 9.61 -2.60
C GLN A 288 7.26 10.95 -2.21
N SER A 289 7.73 11.52 -1.11
CA SER A 289 7.42 12.90 -0.77
C SER A 289 8.15 13.85 -1.74
N PRO A 290 7.47 14.87 -2.26
CA PRO A 290 8.16 15.98 -2.97
C PRO A 290 8.89 16.91 -2.00
N LEU A 291 8.58 16.81 -0.69
CA LEU A 291 9.26 17.55 0.37
C LEU A 291 10.54 16.83 0.78
N THR A 292 11.43 17.53 1.45
CA THR A 292 12.70 16.99 1.97
C THR A 292 12.81 17.24 3.48
N GLY A 293 13.74 16.55 4.10
CA GLY A 293 14.00 16.68 5.54
C GLY A 293 12.79 16.26 6.39
N GLU A 294 12.61 16.92 7.54
CA GLU A 294 11.55 16.59 8.51
C GLU A 294 10.15 16.63 7.92
N ALA A 295 9.87 17.57 7.02
CA ALA A 295 8.56 17.70 6.37
C ALA A 295 8.20 16.48 5.50
N SER A 296 9.19 15.65 5.15
CA SER A 296 8.99 14.41 4.36
C SER A 296 8.81 13.17 5.23
N ARG A 297 9.05 13.27 6.55
CA ARG A 297 9.02 12.12 7.46
C ARG A 297 7.64 11.47 7.52
N ARG A 298 7.61 10.15 7.38
CA ARG A 298 6.40 9.33 7.45
C ARG A 298 6.75 7.97 8.02
N ARG A 299 6.18 7.66 9.19
CA ARG A 299 6.36 6.38 9.86
C ARG A 299 5.02 5.65 9.90
N VAL A 300 5.05 4.38 9.54
CA VAL A 300 3.88 3.52 9.54
C VAL A 300 4.26 2.12 10.00
N MET A 301 3.44 1.52 10.82
CA MET A 301 3.58 0.13 11.25
C MET A 301 2.62 -0.75 10.47
N TYR A 302 3.09 -1.87 9.96
CA TYR A 302 2.26 -2.85 9.27
C TYR A 302 2.18 -4.14 10.06
N VAL A 303 0.94 -4.57 10.31
CA VAL A 303 0.60 -5.83 10.96
C VAL A 303 -0.05 -6.73 9.91
N PRO A 304 0.51 -7.91 9.59
CA PRO A 304 -0.14 -8.85 8.70
C PRO A 304 -1.24 -9.61 9.45
N ILE A 305 -2.45 -9.60 8.91
CA ILE A 305 -3.54 -10.49 9.34
C ILE A 305 -3.71 -11.57 8.29
N LEU A 306 -3.65 -12.83 8.70
CA LEU A 306 -3.50 -13.98 7.83
C LEU A 306 -4.56 -15.04 8.13
N ALA A 307 -4.90 -15.85 7.12
CA ALA A 307 -5.60 -17.10 7.31
C ALA A 307 -4.95 -18.23 6.49
N GLY A 308 -5.20 -19.49 6.88
CA GLY A 308 -4.57 -20.63 6.23
C GLY A 308 -3.13 -20.88 6.66
N LYS A 309 -2.39 -21.66 5.86
CA LYS A 309 -1.05 -22.14 6.22
C LYS A 309 0.02 -21.16 5.72
N TYR A 310 0.68 -20.51 6.66
CA TYR A 310 1.90 -19.74 6.43
C TYR A 310 3.05 -20.38 7.21
N GLN A 311 4.25 -20.28 6.66
CA GLN A 311 5.44 -20.82 7.32
C GLN A 311 6.01 -19.77 8.28
N PRO A 312 6.10 -20.06 9.59
CA PRO A 312 6.78 -19.18 10.53
C PRO A 312 8.25 -18.99 10.14
N LYS A 313 8.75 -17.80 10.34
CA LYS A 313 10.17 -17.47 10.21
C LYS A 313 10.83 -17.46 11.58
N ARG A 314 12.08 -17.87 11.61
CA ARG A 314 12.94 -17.97 12.80
C ARG A 314 14.32 -17.41 12.46
N GLU A 315 15.17 -17.34 13.44
CA GLU A 315 16.53 -16.80 13.31
C GLU A 315 17.35 -17.51 12.20
N ASP A 316 17.17 -18.83 12.08
CA ASP A 316 17.82 -19.68 11.08
C ASP A 316 17.16 -19.62 9.68
N SER A 317 16.07 -18.88 9.53
CA SER A 317 15.36 -18.80 8.25
C SER A 317 16.24 -18.16 7.16
N PRO A 318 16.26 -18.75 5.94
CA PRO A 318 17.04 -18.21 4.86
C PRO A 318 16.47 -16.87 4.39
N THR A 319 17.37 -15.98 3.96
CA THR A 319 16.96 -14.74 3.30
C THR A 319 16.14 -15.07 2.04
N PRO A 320 14.94 -14.49 1.89
CA PRO A 320 14.12 -14.69 0.72
C PRO A 320 14.88 -14.40 -0.58
N PHE A 321 14.89 -15.35 -1.51
CA PHE A 321 15.70 -15.25 -2.73
C PHE A 321 15.38 -14.01 -3.57
N TYR A 322 14.12 -13.58 -3.63
CA TYR A 322 13.71 -12.40 -4.39
C TYR A 322 14.31 -11.10 -3.85
N LEU A 323 14.66 -11.03 -2.56
CA LEU A 323 15.33 -9.87 -1.98
C LEU A 323 16.76 -9.69 -2.54
N ARG A 324 17.37 -10.77 -3.03
CA ARG A 324 18.69 -10.72 -3.71
C ARG A 324 18.61 -10.03 -5.06
N PHE A 325 17.43 -9.97 -5.68
CA PHE A 325 17.23 -9.39 -7.01
C PHE A 325 16.58 -8.00 -6.97
N LEU A 326 16.14 -7.50 -5.79
CA LEU A 326 15.51 -6.19 -5.70
C LEU A 326 16.43 -5.05 -6.12
N HIS A 327 17.76 -5.22 -6.00
CA HIS A 327 18.72 -4.22 -6.47
C HIS A 327 18.76 -4.11 -8.00
N LEU A 328 18.31 -5.14 -8.73
CA LEU A 328 18.25 -5.13 -10.22
C LEU A 328 16.98 -4.43 -10.74
N VAL A 329 16.04 -4.10 -9.85
CA VAL A 329 14.76 -3.51 -10.23
C VAL A 329 14.70 -2.00 -9.90
N LYS A 330 15.73 -1.48 -9.24
CA LYS A 330 15.92 -0.05 -8.96
C LYS A 330 16.28 0.74 -10.22
#